data_0edb9de48663eeaa9fc205ce500ebf2e
#
_entry.id   0edb9de48663eeaa9fc205ce500ebf2e
#
_cell.length_a   1.000
_cell.length_b   1.000
_cell.length_c   1.000
_cell.angle_alpha   90.00
_cell.angle_beta   90.00
_cell.angle_gamma   90.00
#
_symmetry.space_group_name_H-M   'P 1'
#
loop_
_entity.id
_entity.type
_entity.pdbx_description
1 polymer ?
#
loop_
_entity_poly.entity_id
_entity_poly.type
_entity_poly.pdbx_seq_one_letter_code
_entity_poly.pdbx_strand_id
1 'polypeptide(L)'
;MRIGIDIDNVISNFDEELLKAFLIHNDELGYNGEYNKDAEYITRGMFNWGEDKVKKFYVDNIEKIAKNLKVKEEAKEYIDKLKEDGHIICIITGRDNGEYSDPYNMTKEWLDNNSIYYDKLILTNAYKNDKSGKTKKCKENNIDIMIDDSANICQECINNNIPALLMDTHYNKQTNIPRVHDWKELYEFISNYKTKKINVILDTDTYNECDDQFALSYMIKSQDIFNIEAITVAPYSHKERNETVISGREKSYNEILKICNWLNFDTTSKVFKGAEDYISNGYNKTNDAVNKIIEIALKNDKTYIMAIGAITNIALAIKKEPKIIERIEVIWLGGHSLLQDNNQEFNFKQDVNAVKIVFGSKVKLTVIPCKNVASNLRTSIYELNHYLKDKSELCNYLIDRFYNDGYHGIQERRVIWDISVIAYMINKSWFTTQNISCPNIKDDTSYELTTNEHKITMINYIN
;
A
#
# COMPACT_ATOMS: atom_id res chain seq x y z
N MET A 1 -8.39 -2.06 7.04
CA MET A 1 -8.56 -1.54 5.67
C MET A 1 -8.78 -0.03 5.71
N ARG A 2 -8.44 0.66 4.62
CA ARG A 2 -8.85 2.06 4.39
C ARG A 2 -10.05 2.08 3.46
N ILE A 3 -11.17 2.53 3.99
CA ILE A 3 -12.46 2.50 3.30
C ILE A 3 -12.79 3.92 2.85
N GLY A 4 -12.93 4.13 1.54
CA GLY A 4 -13.43 5.37 0.95
C GLY A 4 -14.94 5.34 0.91
N ILE A 5 -15.61 6.37 1.40
CA ILE A 5 -17.06 6.44 1.47
C ILE A 5 -17.53 7.79 0.92
N ASP A 6 -18.43 7.77 -0.05
CA ASP A 6 -19.12 8.99 -0.49
C ASP A 6 -20.20 9.42 0.51
N ILE A 7 -20.69 10.64 0.41
CA ILE A 7 -21.73 11.18 1.28
C ILE A 7 -23.11 11.03 0.64
N ASP A 8 -23.25 11.60 -0.57
CA ASP A 8 -24.56 11.76 -1.18
C ASP A 8 -25.09 10.40 -1.64
N ASN A 9 -26.29 10.05 -1.23
CA ASN A 9 -26.94 8.74 -1.38
C ASN A 9 -26.20 7.52 -0.79
N VAL A 10 -25.05 7.71 -0.14
CA VAL A 10 -24.33 6.67 0.60
C VAL A 10 -24.53 6.84 2.10
N ILE A 11 -24.10 7.96 2.69
CA ILE A 11 -24.32 8.30 4.10
C ILE A 11 -25.61 9.08 4.29
N SER A 12 -25.96 9.94 3.34
CA SER A 12 -27.14 10.82 3.38
C SER A 12 -28.24 10.36 2.44
N ASN A 13 -29.49 10.75 2.75
CA ASN A 13 -30.65 10.59 1.87
C ASN A 13 -30.76 11.76 0.88
N PHE A 14 -29.71 11.97 0.06
CA PHE A 14 -29.61 13.13 -0.81
C PHE A 14 -30.80 13.24 -1.79
N ASP A 15 -31.07 12.20 -2.57
CA ASP A 15 -32.15 12.22 -3.57
C ASP A 15 -33.54 12.38 -2.94
N GLU A 16 -33.75 11.76 -1.76
CA GLU A 16 -35.03 11.89 -1.07
C GLU A 16 -35.30 13.34 -0.64
N GLU A 17 -34.29 13.99 -0.03
CA GLU A 17 -34.44 15.37 0.43
C GLU A 17 -34.47 16.35 -0.78
N LEU A 18 -33.70 16.08 -1.84
CA LEU A 18 -33.77 16.85 -3.07
C LEU A 18 -35.15 16.75 -3.71
N LEU A 19 -35.69 15.54 -3.86
CA LEU A 19 -37.02 15.32 -4.43
C LEU A 19 -38.11 16.02 -3.62
N LYS A 20 -38.07 15.99 -2.28
CA LYS A 20 -39.01 16.73 -1.43
C LYS A 20 -38.99 18.22 -1.71
N ALA A 21 -37.79 18.82 -1.85
CA ALA A 21 -37.71 20.25 -2.17
C ALA A 21 -38.27 20.57 -3.56
N PHE A 22 -38.00 19.70 -4.53
CA PHE A 22 -38.53 19.86 -5.88
C PHE A 22 -40.07 19.70 -5.94
N LEU A 23 -40.63 18.75 -5.20
CA LEU A 23 -42.09 18.55 -5.14
C LEU A 23 -42.80 19.74 -4.52
N ILE A 24 -42.27 20.32 -3.44
CA ILE A 24 -42.82 21.53 -2.84
C ILE A 24 -42.86 22.67 -3.86
N HIS A 25 -41.77 22.90 -4.55
CA HIS A 25 -41.68 23.94 -5.57
C HIS A 25 -42.57 23.64 -6.79
N ASN A 26 -42.70 22.38 -7.18
CA ASN A 26 -43.61 21.95 -8.23
C ASN A 26 -45.09 22.30 -7.92
N ASP A 27 -45.49 22.12 -6.68
CA ASP A 27 -46.83 22.50 -6.22
C ASP A 27 -47.01 24.02 -6.18
N GLU A 28 -45.99 24.79 -5.75
CA GLU A 28 -46.00 26.25 -5.80
C GLU A 28 -46.15 26.79 -7.24
N LEU A 29 -45.66 26.06 -8.24
CA LEU A 29 -45.81 26.37 -9.65
C LEU A 29 -47.16 25.92 -10.23
N GLY A 30 -48.02 25.25 -9.47
CA GLY A 30 -49.34 24.82 -9.86
C GLY A 30 -49.42 23.47 -10.57
N TYR A 31 -48.35 22.65 -10.53
CA TYR A 31 -48.38 21.31 -11.12
C TYR A 31 -48.98 20.23 -10.22
N ASN A 32 -49.40 20.55 -8.98
CA ASN A 32 -50.19 19.71 -8.09
C ASN A 32 -49.65 18.27 -7.94
N GLY A 33 -48.35 18.11 -7.79
CA GLY A 33 -47.69 16.81 -7.61
C GLY A 33 -47.50 16.00 -8.89
N GLU A 34 -47.81 16.54 -10.06
CA GLU A 34 -47.53 15.89 -11.33
C GLU A 34 -46.05 15.97 -11.70
N TYR A 35 -45.40 14.80 -11.85
CA TYR A 35 -44.01 14.67 -12.28
C TYR A 35 -43.76 13.30 -12.94
N ASN A 36 -42.73 13.19 -13.75
CA ASN A 36 -42.31 11.92 -14.37
C ASN A 36 -41.54 11.05 -13.40
N LYS A 37 -42.19 10.03 -12.83
CA LYS A 37 -41.59 9.08 -11.85
C LYS A 37 -40.58 8.15 -12.47
N ASP A 38 -40.58 8.00 -13.81
CA ASP A 38 -39.65 7.10 -14.53
C ASP A 38 -38.37 7.82 -14.96
N ALA A 39 -38.21 9.10 -14.63
CA ALA A 39 -36.99 9.82 -14.90
C ALA A 39 -35.83 9.33 -14.04
N GLU A 40 -34.69 9.11 -14.66
CA GLU A 40 -33.48 8.61 -14.00
C GLU A 40 -32.91 9.62 -12.97
N TYR A 41 -33.00 10.92 -13.30
CA TYR A 41 -32.48 11.99 -12.43
C TYR A 41 -33.51 13.04 -12.12
N ILE A 42 -33.56 13.49 -10.87
CA ILE A 42 -34.47 14.53 -10.38
C ILE A 42 -34.30 15.81 -11.19
N THR A 43 -33.06 16.16 -11.52
CA THR A 43 -32.68 17.38 -12.26
C THR A 43 -32.83 17.27 -13.77
N ARG A 44 -33.23 16.11 -14.31
CA ARG A 44 -33.35 15.87 -15.74
C ARG A 44 -34.62 15.08 -16.07
N GLY A 45 -35.54 15.74 -16.76
CA GLY A 45 -36.72 15.09 -17.32
C GLY A 45 -37.79 14.66 -16.30
N MET A 46 -37.58 14.89 -15.01
CA MET A 46 -38.56 14.57 -13.95
C MET A 46 -39.64 15.64 -13.83
N PHE A 47 -39.30 16.91 -14.01
CA PHE A 47 -40.21 18.05 -13.87
C PHE A 47 -40.36 18.84 -15.16
N ASN A 48 -41.61 19.25 -15.47
CA ASN A 48 -41.98 19.94 -16.72
C ASN A 48 -41.84 21.49 -16.66
N TRP A 49 -40.94 22.00 -15.81
CA TRP A 49 -40.70 23.46 -15.65
C TRP A 49 -39.85 24.06 -16.80
N GLY A 50 -39.21 23.21 -17.58
CA GLY A 50 -38.13 23.54 -18.49
C GLY A 50 -36.76 23.46 -17.83
N GLU A 51 -35.75 22.99 -18.58
CA GLU A 51 -34.41 22.67 -18.06
C GLU A 51 -33.74 23.85 -17.33
N ASP A 52 -33.87 25.06 -17.85
CA ASP A 52 -33.27 26.26 -17.23
C ASP A 52 -33.86 26.57 -15.86
N LYS A 53 -35.16 26.39 -15.69
CA LYS A 53 -35.81 26.60 -14.38
C LYS A 53 -35.45 25.52 -13.37
N VAL A 54 -35.41 24.26 -13.82
CA VAL A 54 -34.98 23.12 -13.00
C VAL A 54 -33.54 23.34 -12.52
N LYS A 55 -32.64 23.70 -13.43
CA LYS A 55 -31.24 23.97 -13.11
C LYS A 55 -31.11 25.16 -12.15
N LYS A 56 -31.84 26.25 -12.41
CA LYS A 56 -31.81 27.42 -11.53
C LYS A 56 -32.28 27.07 -10.12
N PHE A 57 -33.42 26.39 -10.00
CA PHE A 57 -33.92 25.96 -8.70
C PHE A 57 -32.92 25.08 -7.94
N TYR A 58 -32.28 24.14 -8.64
CA TYR A 58 -31.24 23.30 -8.06
C TYR A 58 -30.09 24.16 -7.51
N VAL A 59 -29.49 25.02 -8.34
CA VAL A 59 -28.36 25.85 -7.92
C VAL A 59 -28.71 26.81 -6.79
N ASP A 60 -29.90 27.39 -6.80
CA ASP A 60 -30.34 28.33 -5.77
C ASP A 60 -30.61 27.66 -4.41
N ASN A 61 -30.85 26.33 -4.38
CA ASN A 61 -31.27 25.63 -3.16
C ASN A 61 -30.30 24.53 -2.71
N ILE A 62 -29.37 24.08 -3.54
CA ILE A 62 -28.55 22.88 -3.25
C ILE A 62 -27.72 23.03 -1.98
N GLU A 63 -27.14 24.20 -1.73
CA GLU A 63 -26.37 24.42 -0.50
C GLU A 63 -27.23 24.32 0.77
N LYS A 64 -28.45 24.88 0.73
CA LYS A 64 -29.40 24.77 1.84
C LYS A 64 -29.86 23.34 2.06
N ILE A 65 -30.10 22.59 0.98
CA ILE A 65 -30.48 21.17 1.03
C ILE A 65 -29.33 20.36 1.63
N ALA A 66 -28.11 20.54 1.12
CA ALA A 66 -26.93 19.81 1.55
C ALA A 66 -26.60 20.01 3.05
N LYS A 67 -26.83 21.22 3.60
CA LYS A 67 -26.67 21.52 5.02
C LYS A 67 -27.67 20.79 5.93
N ASN A 68 -28.82 20.40 5.39
CA ASN A 68 -29.93 19.82 6.16
C ASN A 68 -30.26 18.37 5.78
N LEU A 69 -29.36 17.68 5.06
CA LEU A 69 -29.57 16.29 4.69
C LEU A 69 -29.72 15.40 5.90
N LYS A 70 -30.64 14.45 5.82
CA LYS A 70 -30.77 13.39 6.80
C LYS A 70 -29.76 12.28 6.55
N VAL A 71 -29.22 11.74 7.60
CA VAL A 71 -28.39 10.54 7.57
C VAL A 71 -29.27 9.34 7.22
N LYS A 72 -28.78 8.44 6.37
CA LYS A 72 -29.44 7.15 6.11
C LYS A 72 -29.56 6.34 7.38
N GLU A 73 -30.65 5.59 7.48
CA GLU A 73 -30.85 4.67 8.58
C GLU A 73 -29.63 3.76 8.76
N GLU A 74 -29.24 3.52 10.00
CA GLU A 74 -28.11 2.68 10.40
C GLU A 74 -26.70 3.16 9.92
N ALA A 75 -26.55 4.17 9.04
CA ALA A 75 -25.25 4.59 8.52
C ALA A 75 -24.25 4.91 9.63
N LYS A 76 -24.67 5.70 10.62
CA LYS A 76 -23.83 6.04 11.77
C LYS A 76 -23.41 4.80 12.56
N GLU A 77 -24.36 3.92 12.87
CA GLU A 77 -24.09 2.70 13.64
C GLU A 77 -23.03 1.83 13.00
N TYR A 78 -23.15 1.58 11.68
CA TYR A 78 -22.21 0.72 10.98
C TYR A 78 -20.88 1.40 10.69
N ILE A 79 -20.81 2.72 10.53
CA ILE A 79 -19.54 3.46 10.49
C ILE A 79 -18.80 3.32 11.82
N ASP A 80 -19.49 3.44 12.95
CA ASP A 80 -18.91 3.26 14.28
C ASP A 80 -18.40 1.81 14.47
N LYS A 81 -19.13 0.80 14.01
CA LYS A 81 -18.69 -0.61 14.02
C LYS A 81 -17.44 -0.83 13.15
N LEU A 82 -17.39 -0.28 11.94
CA LEU A 82 -16.21 -0.37 11.07
C LEU A 82 -14.97 0.26 11.73
N LYS A 83 -15.15 1.36 12.46
CA LYS A 83 -14.08 1.97 13.25
C LYS A 83 -13.62 1.05 14.39
N GLU A 84 -14.57 0.46 15.14
CA GLU A 84 -14.27 -0.48 16.24
C GLU A 84 -13.52 -1.72 15.74
N ASP A 85 -13.81 -2.18 14.52
CA ASP A 85 -13.09 -3.25 13.84
C ASP A 85 -11.68 -2.84 13.34
N GLY A 86 -11.27 -1.58 13.59
CA GLY A 86 -9.93 -1.08 13.26
C GLY A 86 -9.77 -0.62 11.81
N HIS A 87 -10.87 -0.34 11.09
CA HIS A 87 -10.81 0.24 9.75
C HIS A 87 -10.56 1.75 9.82
N ILE A 88 -9.89 2.30 8.80
CA ILE A 88 -9.66 3.74 8.61
C ILE A 88 -10.75 4.24 7.66
N ILE A 89 -11.55 5.21 8.12
CA ILE A 89 -12.67 5.76 7.38
C ILE A 89 -12.28 7.06 6.69
N CYS A 90 -12.29 7.05 5.34
CA CYS A 90 -11.99 8.22 4.52
C CYS A 90 -13.26 8.67 3.79
N ILE A 91 -13.79 9.83 4.13
CA ILE A 91 -14.90 10.43 3.36
C ILE A 91 -14.31 11.06 2.10
N ILE A 92 -14.81 10.63 0.92
CA ILE A 92 -14.35 11.11 -0.39
C ILE A 92 -15.57 11.53 -1.20
N THR A 93 -15.83 12.84 -1.27
CA THR A 93 -17.05 13.38 -1.87
C THR A 93 -16.78 14.40 -2.97
N GLY A 94 -17.68 14.48 -3.95
CA GLY A 94 -17.59 15.40 -5.11
C GLY A 94 -18.02 16.83 -4.83
N ARG A 95 -18.16 17.24 -3.59
CA ARG A 95 -18.76 18.53 -3.18
C ARG A 95 -17.89 19.76 -3.47
N ASP A 96 -16.66 19.63 -3.96
CA ASP A 96 -15.83 20.76 -4.43
C ASP A 96 -16.04 21.03 -5.94
N ASN A 97 -17.30 21.24 -6.33
CA ASN A 97 -17.73 21.39 -7.72
C ASN A 97 -18.09 22.84 -8.10
N GLY A 98 -17.99 23.77 -7.14
CA GLY A 98 -18.32 25.20 -7.35
C GLY A 98 -19.80 25.53 -7.12
N GLU A 99 -20.62 24.59 -6.65
CA GLU A 99 -22.03 24.79 -6.29
C GLU A 99 -22.21 25.28 -4.86
N TYR A 100 -21.18 25.18 -4.03
CA TYR A 100 -21.19 25.53 -2.62
C TYR A 100 -20.24 26.69 -2.31
N SER A 101 -20.61 27.55 -1.40
CA SER A 101 -19.83 28.72 -0.99
C SER A 101 -18.57 28.33 -0.20
N ASP A 102 -18.69 27.36 0.71
CA ASP A 102 -17.60 26.79 1.52
C ASP A 102 -17.80 25.28 1.67
N PRO A 103 -17.45 24.49 0.65
CA PRO A 103 -17.77 23.07 0.62
C PRO A 103 -17.09 22.26 1.72
N TYR A 104 -15.86 22.62 2.10
CA TYR A 104 -15.13 21.86 3.13
C TYR A 104 -15.75 22.06 4.51
N ASN A 105 -15.91 23.30 4.96
CA ASN A 105 -16.46 23.56 6.28
C ASN A 105 -17.94 23.14 6.37
N MET A 106 -18.73 23.38 5.33
CA MET A 106 -20.12 22.91 5.25
C MET A 106 -20.22 21.38 5.42
N THR A 107 -19.36 20.63 4.71
CA THR A 107 -19.38 19.16 4.79
C THR A 107 -18.90 18.68 6.14
N LYS A 108 -17.84 19.30 6.66
CA LYS A 108 -17.31 19.00 7.99
C LYS A 108 -18.36 19.24 9.08
N GLU A 109 -19.01 20.39 9.08
CA GLU A 109 -20.08 20.73 10.04
C GLU A 109 -21.25 19.75 9.95
N TRP A 110 -21.63 19.34 8.74
CA TRP A 110 -22.69 18.34 8.56
C TRP A 110 -22.30 16.98 9.17
N LEU A 111 -21.08 16.50 8.93
CA LEU A 111 -20.57 15.26 9.51
C LEU A 111 -20.53 15.33 11.04
N ASP A 112 -20.00 16.43 11.59
CA ASP A 112 -19.85 16.65 13.03
C ASP A 112 -21.24 16.75 13.72
N ASN A 113 -22.19 17.50 13.16
CA ASN A 113 -23.53 17.67 13.69
C ASN A 113 -24.32 16.36 13.71
N ASN A 114 -24.06 15.45 12.76
CA ASN A 114 -24.67 14.13 12.71
C ASN A 114 -23.85 13.06 13.45
N SER A 115 -22.75 13.46 14.10
CA SER A 115 -21.84 12.56 14.82
C SER A 115 -21.35 11.40 13.95
N ILE A 116 -21.05 11.64 12.68
CA ILE A 116 -20.47 10.67 11.75
C ILE A 116 -18.97 10.65 11.96
N TYR A 117 -18.43 9.49 12.29
CA TYR A 117 -16.99 9.31 12.45
C TYR A 117 -16.27 9.27 11.10
N TYR A 118 -15.08 9.89 11.04
CA TYR A 118 -14.14 9.76 9.94
C TYR A 118 -12.70 10.07 10.40
N ASP A 119 -11.72 9.44 9.79
CA ASP A 119 -10.30 9.74 9.99
C ASP A 119 -9.84 10.86 9.04
N LYS A 120 -10.43 10.92 7.84
CA LYS A 120 -10.05 11.89 6.82
C LYS A 120 -11.24 12.34 5.99
N LEU A 121 -11.34 13.66 5.75
CA LEU A 121 -12.29 14.27 4.81
C LEU A 121 -11.55 14.76 3.57
N ILE A 122 -11.97 14.31 2.39
CA ILE A 122 -11.37 14.61 1.09
C ILE A 122 -12.45 15.08 0.15
N LEU A 123 -12.35 16.31 -0.32
CA LEU A 123 -13.22 16.85 -1.35
C LEU A 123 -12.57 16.72 -2.72
N THR A 124 -13.38 16.45 -3.73
CA THR A 124 -12.96 16.36 -5.13
C THR A 124 -13.86 17.24 -5.99
N ASN A 125 -13.30 17.70 -7.12
CA ASN A 125 -14.06 18.45 -8.12
C ASN A 125 -14.45 17.51 -9.27
N ALA A 126 -15.68 17.01 -9.24
CA ALA A 126 -16.18 16.09 -10.26
C ALA A 126 -16.44 16.74 -11.63
N TYR A 127 -16.47 18.08 -11.73
CA TYR A 127 -16.96 18.80 -12.92
C TYR A 127 -15.88 19.56 -13.71
N LYS A 128 -14.73 19.86 -13.15
CA LYS A 128 -13.63 20.55 -13.85
C LYS A 128 -12.72 19.57 -14.59
N ASN A 129 -13.19 18.99 -15.69
CA ASN A 129 -12.38 18.15 -16.60
C ASN A 129 -11.54 17.03 -15.96
N ASP A 130 -11.70 16.79 -14.67
CA ASP A 130 -11.03 15.75 -13.94
C ASP A 130 -12.05 14.65 -13.58
N LYS A 131 -12.47 13.91 -14.62
CA LYS A 131 -13.36 12.75 -14.45
C LYS A 131 -12.74 11.67 -13.56
N SER A 132 -11.46 11.79 -13.25
CA SER A 132 -10.71 10.86 -12.36
C SER A 132 -10.55 11.40 -10.94
N GLY A 133 -11.24 12.46 -10.54
CA GLY A 133 -11.02 13.13 -9.26
C GLY A 133 -11.10 12.21 -8.05
N LYS A 134 -12.18 11.44 -7.88
CA LYS A 134 -12.33 10.48 -6.77
C LYS A 134 -11.34 9.32 -6.88
N THR A 135 -11.20 8.70 -8.04
CA THR A 135 -10.27 7.59 -8.28
C THR A 135 -8.82 7.97 -8.00
N LYS A 136 -8.42 9.18 -8.42
CA LYS A 136 -7.09 9.72 -8.12
C LYS A 136 -6.90 9.89 -6.61
N LYS A 137 -7.89 10.45 -5.91
CA LYS A 137 -7.86 10.60 -4.46
C LYS A 137 -7.84 9.26 -3.73
N CYS A 138 -8.52 8.26 -4.23
CA CYS A 138 -8.41 6.90 -3.71
C CYS A 138 -6.98 6.35 -3.80
N LYS A 139 -6.31 6.54 -4.95
CA LYS A 139 -4.89 6.14 -5.12
C LYS A 139 -3.96 6.90 -4.17
N GLU A 140 -4.08 8.23 -4.13
CA GLU A 140 -3.25 9.10 -3.27
C GLU A 140 -3.37 8.76 -1.78
N ASN A 141 -4.53 8.21 -1.37
CA ASN A 141 -4.82 7.87 0.02
C ASN A 141 -4.79 6.36 0.30
N ASN A 142 -4.37 5.54 -0.67
CA ASN A 142 -4.29 4.08 -0.57
C ASN A 142 -5.60 3.46 -0.07
N ILE A 143 -6.71 3.83 -0.71
CA ILE A 143 -8.04 3.28 -0.40
C ILE A 143 -8.09 1.83 -0.88
N ASP A 144 -8.46 0.92 0.03
CA ASP A 144 -8.59 -0.50 -0.24
C ASP A 144 -9.91 -0.84 -0.93
N ILE A 145 -10.97 -0.09 -0.65
CA ILE A 145 -12.28 -0.21 -1.25
C ILE A 145 -13.02 1.12 -1.22
N MET A 146 -13.68 1.48 -2.34
CA MET A 146 -14.51 2.67 -2.45
C MET A 146 -15.98 2.30 -2.43
N ILE A 147 -16.79 3.02 -1.65
CA ILE A 147 -18.25 2.90 -1.60
C ILE A 147 -18.84 4.18 -2.19
N ASP A 148 -19.61 4.05 -3.26
CA ASP A 148 -20.18 5.19 -4.01
C ASP A 148 -21.53 4.77 -4.59
N ASP A 149 -22.43 5.72 -4.85
CA ASP A 149 -23.69 5.48 -5.54
C ASP A 149 -23.58 5.64 -7.06
N SER A 150 -22.49 6.25 -7.51
CA SER A 150 -22.21 6.45 -8.93
C SER A 150 -21.55 5.24 -9.57
N ALA A 151 -22.26 4.56 -10.48
CA ALA A 151 -21.74 3.44 -11.25
C ALA A 151 -20.47 3.82 -12.04
N ASN A 152 -20.39 5.05 -12.54
CA ASN A 152 -19.22 5.54 -13.29
C ASN A 152 -17.98 5.63 -12.38
N ILE A 153 -18.12 6.13 -11.16
CA ILE A 153 -17.01 6.24 -10.20
C ILE A 153 -16.55 4.83 -9.77
N CYS A 154 -17.50 3.96 -9.43
CA CYS A 154 -17.18 2.58 -9.07
C CYS A 154 -16.46 1.85 -10.22
N GLN A 155 -16.94 1.97 -11.45
CA GLN A 155 -16.31 1.34 -12.61
C GLN A 155 -14.91 1.92 -12.87
N GLU A 156 -14.73 3.22 -12.71
CA GLU A 156 -13.42 3.86 -12.87
C GLU A 156 -12.44 3.37 -11.79
N CYS A 157 -12.88 3.25 -10.54
CA CYS A 157 -12.08 2.67 -9.46
C CYS A 157 -11.65 1.24 -9.80
N ILE A 158 -12.59 0.38 -10.22
CA ILE A 158 -12.32 -1.01 -10.61
C ILE A 158 -11.31 -1.09 -11.77
N ASN A 159 -11.49 -0.28 -12.79
CA ASN A 159 -10.56 -0.21 -13.94
C ASN A 159 -9.14 0.25 -13.53
N ASN A 160 -9.02 0.89 -12.38
CA ASN A 160 -7.76 1.35 -11.80
C ASN A 160 -7.25 0.45 -10.66
N ASN A 161 -7.76 -0.79 -10.56
CA ASN A 161 -7.43 -1.80 -9.56
C ASN A 161 -7.77 -1.39 -8.11
N ILE A 162 -8.76 -0.54 -7.94
CA ILE A 162 -9.33 -0.20 -6.64
C ILE A 162 -10.70 -0.89 -6.58
N PRO A 163 -10.89 -1.87 -5.69
CA PRO A 163 -12.19 -2.45 -5.44
C PRO A 163 -13.25 -1.39 -5.15
N ALA A 164 -14.46 -1.57 -5.65
CA ALA A 164 -15.55 -0.65 -5.38
C ALA A 164 -16.86 -1.38 -5.18
N LEU A 165 -17.70 -0.84 -4.30
CA LEU A 165 -19.06 -1.27 -4.04
C LEU A 165 -20.03 -0.16 -4.38
N LEU A 166 -21.05 -0.53 -5.11
CA LEU A 166 -22.12 0.39 -5.47
C LEU A 166 -23.21 0.37 -4.40
N MET A 167 -23.48 1.51 -3.77
CA MET A 167 -24.67 1.68 -2.94
C MET A 167 -25.91 1.75 -3.82
N ASP A 168 -26.86 0.85 -3.61
CA ASP A 168 -28.05 0.72 -4.45
C ASP A 168 -28.93 1.99 -4.43
N THR A 169 -29.25 2.47 -5.62
CA THR A 169 -30.19 3.59 -5.85
C THR A 169 -31.08 3.28 -7.06
N HIS A 170 -32.12 4.10 -7.29
CA HIS A 170 -33.03 3.87 -8.41
C HIS A 170 -32.38 4.07 -9.78
N TYR A 171 -31.35 4.92 -9.91
CA TYR A 171 -30.68 5.26 -11.18
C TYR A 171 -29.47 4.39 -11.52
N ASN A 172 -29.02 3.49 -10.62
CA ASN A 172 -27.82 2.70 -10.89
C ASN A 172 -28.09 1.19 -11.08
N LYS A 173 -29.34 0.80 -11.34
CA LYS A 173 -29.78 -0.61 -11.43
C LYS A 173 -29.15 -1.41 -12.57
N GLN A 174 -28.81 -0.75 -13.68
CA GLN A 174 -28.40 -1.42 -14.91
C GLN A 174 -26.86 -1.61 -15.00
N THR A 175 -26.24 -2.13 -13.95
CA THR A 175 -24.80 -2.37 -13.92
C THR A 175 -24.46 -3.71 -13.26
N ASN A 176 -23.35 -4.33 -13.69
CA ASN A 176 -22.82 -5.56 -13.10
C ASN A 176 -21.79 -5.31 -12.00
N ILE A 177 -21.73 -4.10 -11.45
CA ILE A 177 -20.82 -3.74 -10.36
C ILE A 177 -21.33 -4.39 -9.08
N PRO A 178 -20.45 -4.96 -8.24
CA PRO A 178 -20.84 -5.44 -6.92
C PRO A 178 -21.57 -4.36 -6.14
N ARG A 179 -22.75 -4.68 -5.60
CA ARG A 179 -23.62 -3.72 -4.91
C ARG A 179 -24.06 -4.18 -3.56
N VAL A 180 -24.45 -3.22 -2.74
CA VAL A 180 -25.11 -3.39 -1.45
C VAL A 180 -26.35 -2.51 -1.38
N HIS A 181 -27.40 -2.96 -0.69
CA HIS A 181 -28.67 -2.28 -0.65
C HIS A 181 -28.83 -1.39 0.58
N ASP A 182 -28.09 -1.71 1.64
CA ASP A 182 -28.14 -1.01 2.92
C ASP A 182 -26.78 -1.07 3.65
N TRP A 183 -26.68 -0.43 4.79
CA TRP A 183 -25.50 -0.36 5.62
C TRP A 183 -25.16 -1.70 6.29
N LYS A 184 -26.15 -2.53 6.55
CA LYS A 184 -25.95 -3.86 7.11
C LYS A 184 -25.25 -4.77 6.10
N GLU A 185 -25.77 -4.84 4.86
CA GLU A 185 -25.12 -5.61 3.79
C GLU A 185 -23.69 -5.09 3.51
N LEU A 186 -23.49 -3.77 3.56
CA LEU A 186 -22.17 -3.16 3.40
C LEU A 186 -21.21 -3.65 4.48
N TYR A 187 -21.62 -3.59 5.74
CA TYR A 187 -20.82 -4.05 6.87
C TYR A 187 -20.52 -5.56 6.77
N GLU A 188 -21.52 -6.38 6.46
CA GLU A 188 -21.35 -7.82 6.26
C GLU A 188 -20.36 -8.11 5.10
N PHE A 189 -20.45 -7.36 4.00
CA PHE A 189 -19.51 -7.47 2.90
C PHE A 189 -18.09 -7.14 3.35
N ILE A 190 -17.89 -5.98 3.99
CA ILE A 190 -16.57 -5.54 4.47
C ILE A 190 -15.97 -6.53 5.48
N SER A 191 -16.78 -7.00 6.43
CA SER A 191 -16.35 -7.97 7.45
C SER A 191 -15.91 -9.30 6.85
N ASN A 192 -16.50 -9.70 5.72
CA ASN A 192 -16.15 -10.91 4.97
C ASN A 192 -15.13 -10.66 3.85
N TYR A 193 -14.81 -9.39 3.58
CA TYR A 193 -13.94 -9.01 2.48
C TYR A 193 -12.50 -9.36 2.79
N LYS A 194 -11.99 -10.38 2.13
CA LYS A 194 -10.57 -10.73 2.19
C LYS A 194 -9.82 -9.92 1.14
N THR A 195 -9.10 -8.89 1.57
CA THR A 195 -8.12 -8.23 0.70
C THR A 195 -7.18 -9.30 0.14
N LYS A 196 -6.97 -9.29 -1.17
CA LYS A 196 -6.01 -10.22 -1.79
C LYS A 196 -4.62 -9.85 -1.27
N LYS A 197 -4.12 -10.66 -0.33
CA LYS A 197 -2.79 -10.45 0.24
C LYS A 197 -1.73 -10.51 -0.86
N ILE A 198 -0.69 -9.73 -0.69
CA ILE A 198 0.44 -9.67 -1.61
C ILE A 198 1.36 -10.86 -1.31
N ASN A 199 1.59 -11.74 -2.30
CA ASN A 199 2.53 -12.85 -2.13
C ASN A 199 3.97 -12.33 -2.06
N VAL A 200 4.64 -12.58 -0.95
CA VAL A 200 5.99 -12.09 -0.68
C VAL A 200 6.96 -13.19 -0.25
N ILE A 201 8.20 -13.02 -0.65
CA ILE A 201 9.38 -13.72 -0.11
C ILE A 201 10.29 -12.67 0.50
N LEU A 202 10.82 -12.89 1.71
CA LEU A 202 11.87 -12.07 2.30
C LEU A 202 13.20 -12.81 2.15
N ASP A 203 14.20 -12.17 1.51
CA ASP A 203 15.58 -12.67 1.44
C ASP A 203 16.47 -11.76 2.32
N THR A 204 17.00 -12.30 3.41
CA THR A 204 17.57 -11.54 4.54
C THR A 204 18.78 -12.21 5.15
N ASP A 205 19.74 -11.43 5.60
CA ASP A 205 20.90 -11.88 6.39
C ASP A 205 20.78 -11.49 7.89
N THR A 206 19.61 -11.78 8.46
CA THR A 206 19.01 -11.31 9.73
C THR A 206 19.97 -11.21 10.94
N TYR A 207 21.10 -11.87 10.98
CA TYR A 207 22.04 -11.78 12.10
C TYR A 207 23.17 -10.77 11.84
N ASN A 208 23.31 -10.27 10.62
CA ASN A 208 24.40 -9.38 10.23
C ASN A 208 24.36 -8.05 11.01
N GLU A 209 23.26 -7.32 10.90
CA GLU A 209 22.99 -6.10 11.67
C GLU A 209 21.62 -6.18 12.37
N CYS A 210 21.27 -5.17 13.17
CA CYS A 210 20.02 -5.24 13.95
C CYS A 210 18.77 -4.86 13.16
N ASP A 211 18.90 -4.20 12.04
CA ASP A 211 17.78 -3.67 11.24
C ASP A 211 17.03 -4.73 10.46
N ASP A 212 17.70 -5.80 10.01
CA ASP A 212 17.03 -7.00 9.49
C ASP A 212 15.99 -7.56 10.46
N GLN A 213 16.30 -7.58 11.76
CA GLN A 213 15.42 -8.10 12.81
C GLN A 213 14.17 -7.24 12.96
N PHE A 214 14.31 -5.91 12.82
CA PHE A 214 13.17 -4.99 12.77
C PHE A 214 12.35 -5.21 11.48
N ALA A 215 12.99 -5.35 10.32
CA ALA A 215 12.32 -5.59 9.04
C ALA A 215 11.54 -6.91 9.04
N LEU A 216 12.14 -8.01 9.50
CA LEU A 216 11.47 -9.30 9.65
C LEU A 216 10.26 -9.21 10.58
N SER A 217 10.42 -8.54 11.73
CA SER A 217 9.34 -8.35 12.68
C SER A 217 8.20 -7.51 12.09
N TYR A 218 8.53 -6.46 11.35
CA TYR A 218 7.56 -5.60 10.68
C TYR A 218 6.78 -6.35 9.62
N MET A 219 7.46 -7.16 8.77
CA MET A 219 6.79 -7.99 7.77
C MET A 219 5.82 -8.99 8.41
N ILE A 220 6.25 -9.71 9.46
CA ILE A 220 5.40 -10.70 10.15
C ILE A 220 4.20 -10.02 10.83
N LYS A 221 4.38 -8.81 11.37
CA LYS A 221 3.26 -8.03 11.95
C LYS A 221 2.29 -7.48 10.90
N SER A 222 2.66 -7.47 9.62
CA SER A 222 1.84 -7.01 8.50
C SER A 222 1.21 -8.16 7.69
N GLN A 223 0.87 -9.28 8.35
CA GLN A 223 0.23 -10.43 7.71
C GLN A 223 -1.20 -10.18 7.23
N ASP A 224 -1.82 -9.09 7.62
CA ASP A 224 -3.06 -8.56 7.03
C ASP A 224 -2.84 -8.12 5.57
N ILE A 225 -1.67 -7.60 5.23
CA ILE A 225 -1.27 -7.13 3.90
C ILE A 225 -0.56 -8.25 3.11
N PHE A 226 0.33 -9.00 3.78
CA PHE A 226 1.22 -9.97 3.15
C PHE A 226 0.78 -11.42 3.31
N ASN A 227 0.82 -12.19 2.22
CA ASN A 227 0.91 -13.62 2.24
C ASN A 227 2.40 -13.99 2.19
N ILE A 228 2.98 -14.28 3.35
CA ILE A 228 4.40 -14.62 3.48
C ILE A 228 4.58 -16.06 3.00
N GLU A 229 5.07 -16.24 1.78
CA GLU A 229 5.28 -17.55 1.16
C GLU A 229 6.56 -18.22 1.66
N ALA A 230 7.65 -17.43 1.82
CA ALA A 230 8.92 -17.91 2.36
C ALA A 230 9.75 -16.78 2.96
N ILE A 231 10.70 -17.19 3.82
CA ILE A 231 11.82 -16.39 4.30
C ILE A 231 13.08 -17.16 3.90
N THR A 232 13.94 -16.54 3.09
CA THR A 232 15.17 -17.14 2.58
C THR A 232 16.37 -16.45 3.21
N VAL A 233 17.37 -17.24 3.59
CA VAL A 233 18.58 -16.73 4.24
C VAL A 233 19.56 -16.28 3.16
N ALA A 234 19.81 -14.98 3.06
CA ALA A 234 20.85 -14.42 2.20
C ALA A 234 22.24 -14.74 2.76
N PRO A 235 23.24 -14.97 1.89
CA PRO A 235 24.60 -15.17 2.35
C PRO A 235 25.23 -13.85 2.80
N TYR A 236 25.95 -13.88 3.93
CA TYR A 236 26.84 -12.79 4.28
C TYR A 236 28.12 -13.30 4.94
N SER A 237 29.19 -12.51 4.86
CA SER A 237 30.46 -12.76 5.54
C SER A 237 31.03 -11.46 6.09
N HIS A 238 31.75 -11.56 7.19
CA HIS A 238 32.38 -10.39 7.82
C HIS A 238 33.78 -10.71 8.32
N LYS A 239 34.79 -10.25 7.57
CA LYS A 239 36.20 -10.56 7.89
C LYS A 239 36.59 -10.12 9.29
N GLU A 240 36.18 -8.94 9.72
CA GLU A 240 36.52 -8.39 11.04
C GLU A 240 35.86 -9.12 12.20
N ARG A 241 34.74 -9.80 11.97
CA ARG A 241 34.04 -10.67 12.92
C ARG A 241 34.48 -12.13 12.80
N ASN A 242 35.38 -12.45 11.89
CA ASN A 242 35.78 -13.82 11.58
C ASN A 242 34.61 -14.70 11.12
N GLU A 243 33.63 -14.10 10.44
CA GLU A 243 32.43 -14.77 9.95
C GLU A 243 32.58 -15.18 8.48
N THR A 244 32.51 -16.49 8.26
CA THR A 244 32.42 -17.06 6.91
C THR A 244 30.98 -17.01 6.42
N VAL A 245 30.75 -17.14 5.10
CA VAL A 245 29.40 -17.21 4.52
C VAL A 245 28.56 -18.30 5.18
N ILE A 246 29.15 -19.48 5.42
CA ILE A 246 28.45 -20.61 6.05
C ILE A 246 28.07 -20.26 7.49
N SER A 247 29.00 -19.69 8.29
CA SER A 247 28.69 -19.35 9.68
C SER A 247 27.66 -18.21 9.76
N GLY A 248 27.74 -17.21 8.88
CA GLY A 248 26.74 -16.13 8.79
C GLY A 248 25.36 -16.65 8.46
N ARG A 249 25.26 -17.52 7.44
CA ARG A 249 24.02 -18.18 7.06
C ARG A 249 23.38 -18.96 8.21
N GLU A 250 24.16 -19.75 8.96
CA GLU A 250 23.64 -20.53 10.10
C GLU A 250 23.16 -19.60 11.24
N LYS A 251 23.88 -18.52 11.52
CA LYS A 251 23.46 -17.52 12.51
C LYS A 251 22.15 -16.85 12.10
N SER A 252 22.05 -16.39 10.86
CA SER A 252 20.80 -15.77 10.34
C SER A 252 19.63 -16.74 10.36
N TYR A 253 19.83 -17.99 9.96
CA TYR A 253 18.78 -19.01 10.03
C TYR A 253 18.23 -19.18 11.45
N ASN A 254 19.11 -19.32 12.45
CA ASN A 254 18.72 -19.48 13.84
C ASN A 254 18.04 -18.22 14.40
N GLU A 255 18.50 -17.04 14.00
CA GLU A 255 17.93 -15.77 14.43
C GLU A 255 16.51 -15.58 13.87
N ILE A 256 16.29 -15.92 12.58
CA ILE A 256 14.96 -15.92 11.98
C ILE A 256 14.01 -16.82 12.76
N LEU A 257 14.42 -18.06 13.07
CA LEU A 257 13.58 -18.99 13.85
C LEU A 257 13.24 -18.44 15.24
N LYS A 258 14.20 -17.79 15.92
CA LYS A 258 14.01 -17.18 17.22
C LYS A 258 12.99 -16.05 17.20
N ILE A 259 13.09 -15.13 16.22
CA ILE A 259 12.15 -14.01 16.06
C ILE A 259 10.76 -14.52 15.69
N CYS A 260 10.67 -15.47 14.75
CA CYS A 260 9.43 -16.11 14.36
C CYS A 260 8.71 -16.76 15.55
N ASN A 261 9.46 -17.44 16.45
CA ASN A 261 8.90 -18.05 17.64
C ASN A 261 8.27 -17.00 18.59
N TRP A 262 8.93 -15.86 18.84
CA TRP A 262 8.36 -14.78 19.64
C TRP A 262 7.11 -14.15 19.02
N LEU A 263 7.00 -14.20 17.70
CA LEU A 263 5.85 -13.67 16.96
C LEU A 263 4.75 -14.71 16.72
N ASN A 264 4.90 -15.94 17.22
CA ASN A 264 4.01 -17.07 16.96
C ASN A 264 3.79 -17.31 15.45
N PHE A 265 4.83 -17.08 14.64
CA PHE A 265 4.81 -17.33 13.21
C PHE A 265 5.21 -18.79 12.93
N ASP A 266 4.34 -19.52 12.22
CA ASP A 266 4.64 -20.89 11.82
C ASP A 266 5.75 -20.93 10.77
N THR A 267 6.90 -21.48 11.15
CA THR A 267 8.08 -21.63 10.30
C THR A 267 8.11 -22.91 9.48
N THR A 268 7.12 -23.80 9.67
CA THR A 268 7.05 -25.07 8.96
C THR A 268 6.99 -24.83 7.45
N SER A 269 8.00 -25.32 6.73
CA SER A 269 8.13 -25.11 5.27
C SER A 269 8.11 -23.64 4.83
N LYS A 270 8.58 -22.72 5.68
CA LYS A 270 8.63 -21.28 5.42
C LYS A 270 10.05 -20.69 5.44
N VAL A 271 10.99 -21.27 6.19
CA VAL A 271 12.35 -20.74 6.33
C VAL A 271 13.35 -21.66 5.64
N PHE A 272 14.14 -21.11 4.70
CA PHE A 272 15.04 -21.86 3.84
C PHE A 272 16.45 -21.32 3.83
N LYS A 273 17.44 -22.21 4.01
CA LYS A 273 18.85 -21.83 3.94
C LYS A 273 19.26 -21.53 2.49
N GLY A 274 19.95 -20.41 2.29
CA GLY A 274 20.44 -19.95 1.00
C GLY A 274 21.84 -20.41 0.66
N ALA A 275 22.51 -19.63 -0.21
CA ALA A 275 23.82 -19.92 -0.76
C ALA A 275 24.90 -20.06 0.33
N GLU A 276 25.86 -20.94 0.06
CA GLU A 276 27.01 -21.21 0.93
C GLU A 276 28.24 -20.39 0.57
N ASP A 277 28.17 -19.70 -0.57
CA ASP A 277 29.20 -18.81 -1.06
C ASP A 277 28.62 -17.87 -2.13
N TYR A 278 29.38 -16.90 -2.56
CA TYR A 278 29.01 -15.89 -3.56
C TYR A 278 29.25 -16.37 -4.99
N ILE A 279 28.42 -15.91 -5.94
CA ILE A 279 28.64 -16.11 -7.38
C ILE A 279 30.00 -15.51 -7.79
N SER A 280 30.39 -14.41 -7.17
CA SER A 280 31.66 -13.75 -7.38
C SER A 280 32.88 -14.67 -7.06
N ASN A 281 32.69 -15.67 -6.19
CA ASN A 281 33.66 -16.70 -5.86
C ASN A 281 33.53 -17.99 -6.71
N GLY A 282 32.64 -17.96 -7.75
CA GLY A 282 32.40 -19.10 -8.62
C GLY A 282 31.31 -20.05 -8.13
N TYR A 283 30.53 -19.68 -7.07
CA TYR A 283 29.42 -20.49 -6.61
C TYR A 283 28.28 -20.52 -7.61
N ASN A 284 27.79 -21.71 -7.96
CA ASN A 284 26.70 -21.90 -8.93
C ASN A 284 25.76 -23.05 -8.55
N LYS A 285 25.85 -23.53 -7.31
CA LYS A 285 24.99 -24.63 -6.82
C LYS A 285 23.58 -24.13 -6.49
N THR A 286 22.62 -25.02 -6.61
CA THR A 286 21.28 -24.77 -6.06
C THR A 286 21.25 -25.11 -4.57
N ASN A 287 20.34 -24.46 -3.87
CA ASN A 287 20.08 -24.66 -2.46
C ASN A 287 18.58 -24.55 -2.19
N ASP A 288 18.16 -24.77 -0.95
CA ASP A 288 16.75 -24.79 -0.59
C ASP A 288 16.04 -23.46 -0.87
N ALA A 289 16.70 -22.34 -0.58
CA ALA A 289 16.15 -20.99 -0.85
C ALA A 289 15.92 -20.78 -2.37
N VAL A 290 16.92 -21.08 -3.20
CA VAL A 290 16.83 -20.95 -4.67
C VAL A 290 15.70 -21.82 -5.22
N ASN A 291 15.63 -23.08 -4.79
CA ASN A 291 14.56 -23.99 -5.24
C ASN A 291 13.18 -23.47 -4.81
N LYS A 292 13.05 -22.95 -3.58
CA LYS A 292 11.77 -22.44 -3.08
C LYS A 292 11.37 -21.14 -3.76
N ILE A 293 12.28 -20.22 -4.05
CA ILE A 293 12.00 -19.00 -4.84
C ILE A 293 11.42 -19.40 -6.22
N ILE A 294 12.04 -20.37 -6.90
CA ILE A 294 11.56 -20.85 -8.21
C ILE A 294 10.17 -21.49 -8.09
N GLU A 295 9.98 -22.38 -7.13
CA GLU A 295 8.69 -23.06 -6.89
C GLU A 295 7.56 -22.04 -6.68
N ILE A 296 7.75 -21.07 -5.79
CA ILE A 296 6.76 -20.03 -5.47
C ILE A 296 6.48 -19.14 -6.67
N ALA A 297 7.53 -18.71 -7.37
CA ALA A 297 7.39 -17.88 -8.56
C ALA A 297 6.61 -18.57 -9.68
N LEU A 298 6.82 -19.85 -9.89
CA LEU A 298 6.10 -20.63 -10.92
C LEU A 298 4.65 -20.96 -10.52
N LYS A 299 4.36 -21.07 -9.22
CA LYS A 299 3.03 -21.32 -8.68
C LYS A 299 2.11 -20.09 -8.77
N ASN A 300 2.64 -18.90 -8.54
CA ASN A 300 1.87 -17.67 -8.46
C ASN A 300 1.95 -16.88 -9.76
N ASP A 301 0.90 -16.12 -10.08
CA ASP A 301 0.91 -15.17 -11.20
C ASP A 301 1.92 -14.04 -10.96
N LYS A 302 2.05 -13.61 -9.70
CA LYS A 302 2.99 -12.58 -9.27
C LYS A 302 3.47 -12.82 -7.84
N THR A 303 4.79 -12.72 -7.66
CA THR A 303 5.45 -12.79 -6.34
C THR A 303 6.42 -11.61 -6.19
N TYR A 304 6.39 -10.97 -5.05
CA TYR A 304 7.34 -9.92 -4.72
C TYR A 304 8.47 -10.51 -3.86
N ILE A 305 9.71 -10.25 -4.25
CA ILE A 305 10.88 -10.65 -3.47
C ILE A 305 11.43 -9.40 -2.80
N MET A 306 11.28 -9.32 -1.49
CA MET A 306 11.83 -8.28 -0.64
C MET A 306 13.25 -8.72 -0.23
N ALA A 307 14.28 -8.12 -0.81
CA ALA A 307 15.67 -8.48 -0.57
C ALA A 307 16.35 -7.39 0.27
N ILE A 308 16.91 -7.79 1.41
CA ILE A 308 17.59 -6.92 2.37
C ILE A 308 19.00 -7.42 2.72
N GLY A 309 19.52 -8.39 1.96
CA GLY A 309 20.90 -8.90 2.01
C GLY A 309 21.54 -8.93 0.64
N ALA A 310 22.67 -9.65 0.52
CA ALA A 310 23.31 -9.90 -0.78
C ALA A 310 22.38 -10.66 -1.71
N ILE A 311 22.24 -10.19 -2.95
CA ILE A 311 21.18 -10.65 -3.90
C ILE A 311 21.50 -12.00 -4.58
N THR A 312 22.39 -12.79 -4.00
CA THR A 312 22.91 -14.06 -4.54
C THR A 312 21.83 -15.10 -4.82
N ASN A 313 20.90 -15.31 -3.87
CA ASN A 313 19.83 -16.31 -4.03
C ASN A 313 18.91 -15.98 -5.21
N ILE A 314 18.58 -14.71 -5.38
CA ILE A 314 17.72 -14.23 -6.46
C ILE A 314 18.43 -14.39 -7.81
N ALA A 315 19.71 -14.02 -7.88
CA ALA A 315 20.53 -14.19 -9.08
C ALA A 315 20.64 -15.66 -9.51
N LEU A 316 20.87 -16.57 -8.55
CA LEU A 316 20.90 -18.02 -8.80
C LEU A 316 19.54 -18.54 -9.29
N ALA A 317 18.43 -18.08 -8.70
CA ALA A 317 17.08 -18.47 -9.09
C ALA A 317 16.77 -18.06 -10.54
N ILE A 318 17.06 -16.79 -10.88
CA ILE A 318 16.89 -16.25 -12.24
C ILE A 318 17.77 -17.01 -13.25
N LYS A 319 19.02 -17.27 -12.90
CA LYS A 319 19.96 -17.98 -13.77
C LYS A 319 19.50 -19.42 -14.02
N LYS A 320 18.96 -20.09 -13.00
CA LYS A 320 18.51 -21.48 -13.09
C LYS A 320 17.16 -21.62 -13.82
N GLU A 321 16.21 -20.73 -13.59
CA GLU A 321 14.88 -20.75 -14.19
C GLU A 321 14.49 -19.34 -14.68
N PRO A 322 14.94 -18.93 -15.87
CA PRO A 322 14.66 -17.59 -16.39
C PRO A 322 13.18 -17.25 -16.57
N LYS A 323 12.28 -18.26 -16.64
CA LYS A 323 10.84 -18.06 -16.78
C LYS A 323 10.22 -17.34 -15.57
N ILE A 324 10.89 -17.35 -14.42
CA ILE A 324 10.39 -16.63 -13.24
C ILE A 324 10.47 -15.10 -13.40
N ILE A 325 11.29 -14.58 -14.32
CA ILE A 325 11.50 -13.14 -14.52
C ILE A 325 10.18 -12.39 -14.73
N GLU A 326 9.26 -12.97 -15.48
CA GLU A 326 7.94 -12.37 -15.76
C GLU A 326 6.96 -12.46 -14.57
N ARG A 327 7.27 -13.31 -13.58
CA ARG A 327 6.40 -13.61 -12.44
C ARG A 327 6.88 -13.03 -11.12
N ILE A 328 8.09 -12.50 -11.09
CA ILE A 328 8.64 -11.86 -9.89
C ILE A 328 8.84 -10.36 -10.08
N GLU A 329 8.75 -9.64 -8.98
CA GLU A 329 9.22 -8.26 -8.86
C GLU A 329 10.16 -8.20 -7.65
N VAL A 330 11.38 -7.71 -7.87
CA VAL A 330 12.41 -7.63 -6.83
C VAL A 330 12.45 -6.21 -6.28
N ILE A 331 12.33 -6.08 -4.96
CA ILE A 331 12.53 -4.83 -4.23
C ILE A 331 13.76 -5.05 -3.35
N TRP A 332 14.83 -4.33 -3.65
CA TRP A 332 16.13 -4.57 -3.03
C TRP A 332 16.71 -3.33 -2.36
N LEU A 333 17.05 -3.47 -1.09
CA LEU A 333 17.91 -2.53 -0.40
C LEU A 333 19.37 -2.86 -0.76
N GLY A 334 19.98 -2.04 -1.59
CA GLY A 334 21.37 -2.28 -2.02
C GLY A 334 21.93 -1.15 -2.84
N GLY A 335 23.24 -0.98 -2.72
CA GLY A 335 23.96 0.09 -3.37
C GLY A 335 23.71 1.47 -2.76
N HIS A 336 24.15 2.47 -3.48
CA HIS A 336 24.00 3.88 -3.12
C HIS A 336 23.21 4.63 -4.19
N SER A 337 22.82 5.86 -3.90
CA SER A 337 22.17 6.72 -4.89
C SER A 337 23.15 7.04 -6.04
N LEU A 338 22.61 7.44 -7.19
CA LEU A 338 23.40 7.84 -8.37
C LEU A 338 24.32 9.06 -8.11
N LEU A 339 24.20 9.69 -6.94
CA LEU A 339 25.07 10.80 -6.51
C LEU A 339 26.40 10.32 -5.91
N GLN A 340 26.57 9.00 -5.73
CA GLN A 340 27.78 8.41 -5.17
C GLN A 340 28.67 7.86 -6.29
N ASP A 341 30.00 7.97 -6.14
CA ASP A 341 30.97 7.53 -7.15
C ASP A 341 31.02 6.01 -7.32
N ASN A 342 30.62 5.27 -6.28
CA ASN A 342 30.62 3.81 -6.29
C ASN A 342 29.53 3.25 -5.35
N ASN A 343 29.32 1.94 -5.43
CA ASN A 343 28.38 1.20 -4.58
C ASN A 343 29.11 0.26 -3.63
N GLN A 344 30.09 0.77 -2.87
CA GLN A 344 30.76 0.01 -1.81
C GLN A 344 29.84 -0.17 -0.58
N GLU A 345 28.57 -0.40 -0.84
CA GLU A 345 27.54 -0.74 0.12
C GLU A 345 27.61 -2.23 0.45
N PHE A 346 27.23 -2.62 1.64
CA PHE A 346 27.47 -3.97 2.15
C PHE A 346 26.82 -5.06 1.31
N ASN A 347 25.51 -4.97 1.06
CA ASN A 347 24.75 -5.96 0.27
C ASN A 347 25.25 -6.04 -1.18
N PHE A 348 25.58 -4.90 -1.77
CA PHE A 348 26.03 -4.80 -3.14
C PHE A 348 27.43 -5.42 -3.33
N LYS A 349 28.40 -5.05 -2.49
CA LYS A 349 29.80 -5.47 -2.63
C LYS A 349 30.05 -6.93 -2.26
N GLN A 350 29.14 -7.55 -1.48
CA GLN A 350 29.26 -8.96 -1.09
C GLN A 350 29.26 -9.87 -2.33
N ASP A 351 28.41 -9.57 -3.34
CA ASP A 351 28.34 -10.40 -4.56
C ASP A 351 28.04 -9.57 -5.82
N VAL A 352 29.06 -8.86 -6.32
CA VAL A 352 28.94 -7.99 -7.51
C VAL A 352 28.45 -8.76 -8.74
N ASN A 353 28.86 -10.04 -8.89
CA ASN A 353 28.41 -10.86 -10.02
C ASN A 353 26.90 -11.22 -9.91
N ALA A 354 26.37 -11.41 -8.70
CA ALA A 354 24.93 -11.56 -8.51
C ALA A 354 24.18 -10.29 -8.91
N VAL A 355 24.69 -9.11 -8.53
CA VAL A 355 24.10 -7.82 -8.93
C VAL A 355 24.09 -7.68 -10.45
N LYS A 356 25.21 -7.98 -11.15
CA LYS A 356 25.26 -7.96 -12.62
C LYS A 356 24.22 -8.86 -13.27
N ILE A 357 24.00 -10.05 -12.71
CA ILE A 357 23.01 -10.99 -13.24
C ILE A 357 21.60 -10.42 -13.08
N VAL A 358 21.23 -9.91 -11.90
CA VAL A 358 19.91 -9.37 -11.65
C VAL A 358 19.62 -8.14 -12.51
N PHE A 359 20.53 -7.18 -12.56
CA PHE A 359 20.38 -5.98 -13.39
C PHE A 359 20.32 -6.32 -14.90
N GLY A 360 21.10 -7.28 -15.36
CA GLY A 360 21.11 -7.75 -16.76
C GLY A 360 19.92 -8.64 -17.14
N SER A 361 19.17 -9.17 -16.19
CA SER A 361 18.13 -10.19 -16.42
C SER A 361 16.83 -9.65 -17.00
N LYS A 362 16.59 -8.35 -16.99
CA LYS A 362 15.31 -7.68 -17.31
C LYS A 362 14.18 -7.96 -16.31
N VAL A 363 14.47 -8.50 -15.14
CA VAL A 363 13.47 -8.63 -14.06
C VAL A 363 12.98 -7.24 -13.65
N LYS A 364 11.71 -7.15 -13.26
CA LYS A 364 11.19 -5.91 -12.70
C LYS A 364 11.86 -5.65 -11.36
N LEU A 365 12.70 -4.60 -11.30
CA LEU A 365 13.57 -4.28 -10.18
C LEU A 365 13.28 -2.88 -9.65
N THR A 366 13.07 -2.80 -8.33
CA THR A 366 13.08 -1.55 -7.57
C THR A 366 14.28 -1.57 -6.63
N VAL A 367 15.14 -0.56 -6.76
CA VAL A 367 16.32 -0.39 -5.90
C VAL A 367 16.06 0.71 -4.88
N ILE A 368 16.32 0.41 -3.61
CA ILE A 368 16.29 1.37 -2.51
C ILE A 368 17.75 1.63 -2.11
N PRO A 369 18.33 2.75 -2.49
CA PRO A 369 19.72 3.07 -2.17
C PRO A 369 19.91 3.32 -0.67
N CYS A 370 21.04 2.86 -0.12
CA CYS A 370 21.40 3.10 1.28
C CYS A 370 21.72 4.58 1.53
N LYS A 371 22.87 5.08 1.02
CA LYS A 371 23.26 6.49 1.19
C LYS A 371 22.33 7.41 0.41
N ASN A 372 21.98 8.52 1.02
CA ASN A 372 21.09 9.59 0.55
C ASN A 372 19.61 9.21 0.48
N VAL A 373 19.22 7.95 0.72
CA VAL A 373 17.83 7.50 0.71
C VAL A 373 17.48 6.82 2.03
N ALA A 374 17.75 5.52 2.19
CA ALA A 374 17.43 4.80 3.42
C ALA A 374 18.18 5.32 4.65
N SER A 375 19.32 6.01 4.47
CA SER A 375 20.06 6.69 5.55
C SER A 375 19.24 7.73 6.34
N ASN A 376 18.07 8.12 5.85
CA ASN A 376 17.16 9.03 6.55
C ASN A 376 16.29 8.30 7.60
N LEU A 377 16.18 6.98 7.53
CA LEU A 377 15.41 6.16 8.47
C LEU A 377 16.21 5.95 9.77
N ARG A 378 16.31 6.97 10.57
CA ARG A 378 17.04 6.96 11.83
C ARG A 378 16.07 6.85 13.00
N THR A 379 16.44 6.02 13.96
CA THR A 379 15.79 5.98 15.26
C THR A 379 16.82 6.07 16.39
N SER A 380 16.34 6.25 17.60
CA SER A 380 17.17 6.38 18.79
C SER A 380 16.76 5.38 19.87
N ILE A 381 17.69 5.08 20.79
CA ILE A 381 17.40 4.24 21.95
C ILE A 381 16.26 4.83 22.80
N TYR A 382 16.11 6.15 22.82
CA TYR A 382 15.04 6.84 23.54
C TYR A 382 13.67 6.59 22.92
N GLU A 383 13.58 6.66 21.59
CA GLU A 383 12.35 6.35 20.85
C GLU A 383 11.98 4.87 21.00
N LEU A 384 12.96 3.96 20.85
CA LEU A 384 12.72 2.53 21.02
C LEU A 384 12.27 2.19 22.44
N ASN A 385 12.88 2.79 23.46
CA ASN A 385 12.43 2.62 24.83
C ASN A 385 11.01 3.17 25.04
N HIS A 386 10.69 4.32 24.46
CA HIS A 386 9.35 4.90 24.57
C HIS A 386 8.26 4.01 23.95
N TYR A 387 8.53 3.47 22.77
CA TYR A 387 7.52 2.73 22.03
C TYR A 387 7.50 1.21 22.30
N LEU A 388 8.65 0.60 22.63
CA LEU A 388 8.79 -0.84 22.65
C LEU A 388 9.09 -1.42 24.03
N LYS A 389 9.69 -0.65 24.97
CA LYS A 389 10.15 -1.18 26.24
C LYS A 389 9.02 -1.89 27.00
N ASP A 390 9.32 -3.09 27.49
CA ASP A 390 8.45 -3.94 28.31
C ASP A 390 7.12 -4.37 27.64
N LYS A 391 6.99 -4.21 26.32
CA LYS A 391 5.79 -4.67 25.60
C LYS A 391 5.85 -6.16 25.25
N SER A 392 7.02 -6.72 25.02
CA SER A 392 7.25 -8.16 24.81
C SER A 392 8.73 -8.50 24.94
N GLU A 393 9.07 -9.80 25.03
CA GLU A 393 10.45 -10.27 24.97
C GLU A 393 11.16 -9.83 23.67
N LEU A 394 10.48 -9.96 22.54
CA LEU A 394 10.99 -9.48 21.25
C LEU A 394 11.30 -7.98 21.29
N CYS A 395 10.40 -7.16 21.83
CA CYS A 395 10.62 -5.71 21.91
C CYS A 395 11.86 -5.37 22.75
N ASN A 396 12.02 -6.01 23.90
CA ASN A 396 13.20 -5.81 24.76
C ASN A 396 14.48 -6.34 24.06
N TYR A 397 14.40 -7.45 23.36
CA TYR A 397 15.50 -7.99 22.57
C TYR A 397 15.93 -7.04 21.44
N LEU A 398 14.98 -6.47 20.68
CA LEU A 398 15.28 -5.51 19.62
C LEU A 398 15.95 -4.23 20.16
N ILE A 399 15.52 -3.75 21.35
CA ILE A 399 16.17 -2.63 22.04
C ILE A 399 17.61 -2.98 22.41
N ASP A 400 17.84 -4.17 23.00
CA ASP A 400 19.18 -4.62 23.38
C ASP A 400 20.08 -4.78 22.16
N ARG A 401 19.61 -5.42 21.10
CA ARG A 401 20.34 -5.56 19.83
C ARG A 401 20.68 -4.21 19.19
N PHE A 402 19.77 -3.25 19.23
CA PHE A 402 20.01 -1.91 18.75
C PHE A 402 21.10 -1.19 19.56
N TYR A 403 21.06 -1.32 20.87
CA TYR A 403 21.99 -0.66 21.78
C TYR A 403 23.37 -1.35 21.83
N ASN A 404 23.37 -2.70 21.88
CA ASN A 404 24.54 -3.55 22.02
C ASN A 404 24.72 -4.46 20.81
N ASP A 405 24.99 -3.93 19.62
CA ASP A 405 25.15 -4.81 18.46
C ASP A 405 26.47 -5.62 18.43
N GLY A 406 27.33 -5.40 19.40
CA GLY A 406 28.57 -6.15 19.61
C GLY A 406 29.71 -5.76 18.65
N TYR A 407 29.40 -5.09 17.54
CA TYR A 407 30.38 -4.68 16.53
C TYR A 407 30.68 -3.17 16.58
N HIS A 408 29.61 -2.38 16.58
CA HIS A 408 29.74 -0.91 16.63
C HIS A 408 29.78 -0.34 18.07
N GLY A 409 29.69 -1.20 19.07
CA GLY A 409 29.61 -0.80 20.47
C GLY A 409 28.27 -0.13 20.82
N ILE A 410 28.26 0.62 21.91
CA ILE A 410 27.06 1.31 22.40
C ILE A 410 26.72 2.47 21.45
N GLN A 411 25.51 2.45 20.90
CA GLN A 411 25.00 3.51 20.02
C GLN A 411 23.64 4.00 20.47
N GLU A 412 23.51 5.31 20.62
CA GLU A 412 22.24 5.92 21.00
C GLU A 412 21.33 6.20 19.81
N ARG A 413 21.89 6.28 18.59
CA ARG A 413 21.16 6.51 17.33
C ARG A 413 21.74 5.69 16.20
N ARG A 414 20.86 5.06 15.42
CA ARG A 414 21.26 4.27 14.25
C ARG A 414 20.25 4.45 13.14
N VAL A 415 20.69 4.14 11.93
CA VAL A 415 19.80 3.94 10.79
C VAL A 415 19.27 2.50 10.87
N ILE A 416 17.98 2.32 10.64
CA ILE A 416 17.33 1.00 10.48
C ILE A 416 16.94 0.85 9.02
N TRP A 417 17.93 0.53 8.21
CA TRP A 417 17.88 0.56 6.74
C TRP A 417 16.79 -0.34 6.16
N ASP A 418 16.74 -1.58 6.62
CA ASP A 418 16.00 -2.70 6.02
C ASP A 418 14.49 -2.57 6.10
N ILE A 419 13.97 -1.83 7.10
CA ILE A 419 12.53 -1.56 7.18
C ILE A 419 12.02 -0.82 5.95
N SER A 420 12.90 -0.14 5.19
CA SER A 420 12.53 0.60 3.98
C SER A 420 11.88 -0.27 2.92
N VAL A 421 12.32 -1.51 2.77
CA VAL A 421 11.78 -2.46 1.78
C VAL A 421 10.35 -2.87 2.16
N ILE A 422 10.12 -3.17 3.43
CA ILE A 422 8.79 -3.54 3.94
C ILE A 422 7.85 -2.33 3.86
N ALA A 423 8.32 -1.15 4.29
CA ALA A 423 7.55 0.10 4.24
C ALA A 423 7.16 0.47 2.80
N TYR A 424 8.05 0.31 1.82
CA TYR A 424 7.74 0.52 0.41
C TYR A 424 6.62 -0.39 -0.10
N MET A 425 6.62 -1.65 0.32
CA MET A 425 5.58 -2.61 -0.06
C MET A 425 4.23 -2.32 0.62
N ILE A 426 4.25 -1.77 1.84
CA ILE A 426 3.04 -1.37 2.57
C ILE A 426 2.45 -0.09 1.98
N ASN A 427 3.30 0.92 1.73
CA ASN A 427 2.81 2.20 1.25
C ASN A 427 3.83 2.93 0.35
N LYS A 428 3.67 2.77 -0.95
CA LYS A 428 4.54 3.39 -1.96
C LYS A 428 4.49 4.93 -1.96
N SER A 429 3.45 5.55 -1.41
CA SER A 429 3.33 7.01 -1.37
C SER A 429 4.31 7.68 -0.40
N TRP A 430 4.93 6.92 0.49
CA TRP A 430 6.02 7.41 1.35
C TRP A 430 7.34 7.57 0.61
N PHE A 431 7.38 7.18 -0.68
CA PHE A 431 8.62 7.11 -1.45
C PHE A 431 8.51 7.89 -2.75
N THR A 432 9.51 8.71 -3.04
CA THR A 432 9.66 9.33 -4.34
C THR A 432 10.48 8.42 -5.24
N THR A 433 9.93 8.06 -6.39
CA THR A 433 10.51 7.09 -7.33
C THR A 433 10.89 7.74 -8.66
N GLN A 434 11.90 7.18 -9.31
CA GLN A 434 12.28 7.52 -10.69
C GLN A 434 12.54 6.25 -11.50
N ASN A 435 11.99 6.18 -12.70
CA ASN A 435 12.34 5.14 -13.65
C ASN A 435 13.56 5.59 -14.46
N ILE A 436 14.64 4.82 -14.39
CA ILE A 436 15.87 5.06 -15.13
C ILE A 436 16.16 3.89 -16.06
N SER A 437 16.91 4.13 -17.15
CA SER A 437 17.48 3.04 -17.94
C SER A 437 18.42 2.22 -17.05
N CYS A 438 18.27 0.90 -17.06
CA CYS A 438 19.04 0.01 -16.18
C CYS A 438 20.54 0.19 -16.45
N PRO A 439 21.35 0.61 -15.46
CA PRO A 439 22.78 0.80 -15.65
C PRO A 439 23.50 -0.54 -15.78
N ASN A 440 24.64 -0.55 -16.45
CA ASN A 440 25.60 -1.63 -16.33
C ASN A 440 26.33 -1.53 -14.99
N ILE A 441 26.68 -2.67 -14.42
CA ILE A 441 27.44 -2.74 -13.17
C ILE A 441 28.90 -3.08 -13.50
N LYS A 442 29.83 -2.21 -13.07
CA LYS A 442 31.27 -2.45 -13.23
C LYS A 442 31.82 -3.29 -12.07
N ASP A 443 33.05 -3.83 -12.27
CA ASP A 443 33.73 -4.64 -11.24
C ASP A 443 34.11 -3.83 -10.00
N ASP A 444 34.30 -2.52 -10.15
CA ASP A 444 34.54 -1.58 -9.06
C ASP A 444 33.28 -1.15 -8.32
N THR A 445 32.15 -1.78 -8.62
CA THR A 445 30.82 -1.51 -8.10
C THR A 445 30.16 -0.23 -8.64
N SER A 446 30.80 0.55 -9.51
CA SER A 446 30.19 1.77 -10.06
C SER A 446 29.06 1.46 -11.05
N TYR A 447 28.12 2.40 -11.16
CA TYR A 447 27.10 2.39 -12.20
C TYR A 447 27.65 3.01 -13.49
N GLU A 448 27.53 2.30 -14.59
CA GLU A 448 27.69 2.86 -15.93
C GLU A 448 26.30 3.12 -16.52
N LEU A 449 25.92 4.39 -16.62
CA LEU A 449 24.63 4.79 -17.14
C LEU A 449 24.47 4.37 -18.60
N THR A 450 23.30 3.88 -18.95
CA THR A 450 22.95 3.41 -20.29
C THR A 450 21.73 4.14 -20.84
N THR A 451 21.44 3.93 -22.12
CA THR A 451 20.23 4.40 -22.80
C THR A 451 19.35 3.22 -23.25
N ASN A 452 19.58 2.02 -22.67
CA ASN A 452 18.81 0.84 -23.06
C ASN A 452 17.30 0.98 -22.72
N GLU A 453 16.46 0.17 -23.36
CA GLU A 453 15.02 0.20 -23.18
C GLU A 453 14.58 -0.40 -21.83
N HIS A 454 15.39 -1.31 -21.27
CA HIS A 454 15.07 -1.89 -19.96
C HIS A 454 15.23 -0.84 -18.87
N LYS A 455 14.15 -0.62 -18.12
CA LYS A 455 14.11 0.35 -17.02
C LYS A 455 13.99 -0.34 -15.69
N ILE A 456 14.63 0.24 -14.68
CA ILE A 456 14.46 -0.10 -13.28
C ILE A 456 13.87 1.09 -12.53
N THR A 457 13.23 0.82 -11.41
CA THR A 457 12.77 1.88 -10.49
C THR A 457 13.86 2.16 -9.47
N MET A 458 14.29 3.40 -9.35
CA MET A 458 15.20 3.88 -8.31
C MET A 458 14.43 4.74 -7.32
N ILE A 459 14.58 4.47 -6.03
CA ILE A 459 14.03 5.34 -4.98
C ILE A 459 14.98 6.52 -4.79
N ASN A 460 14.45 7.74 -4.84
CA ASN A 460 15.24 8.96 -4.67
C ASN A 460 15.12 9.56 -3.27
N TYR A 461 13.97 9.36 -2.62
CA TYR A 461 13.69 9.95 -1.32
C TYR A 461 12.62 9.15 -0.56
N ILE A 462 12.69 9.17 0.78
CA ILE A 462 11.67 8.65 1.69
C ILE A 462 11.10 9.85 2.44
N ASN A 463 9.78 10.09 2.27
CA ASN A 463 9.05 11.25 2.81
C ASN A 463 8.84 11.12 4.33
#